data_ccb284c4bc88f3bb607a12bcfc96a08f
#
_entry.id   ccb284c4bc88f3bb607a12bcfc96a08f
#
_cell.length_a   1.000
_cell.length_b   1.000
_cell.length_c   1.000
_cell.angle_alpha   90.00
_cell.angle_beta   90.00
_cell.angle_gamma   90.00
#
_symmetry.space_group_name_H-M   'P 1'
#
loop_
_entity.id
_entity.type
_entity.pdbx_description
1 polymer ?
#
loop_
_entity_poly.entity_id
_entity_poly.type
_entity_poly.pdbx_seq_one_letter_code
_entity_poly.pdbx_strand_id
1 'polypeptide(L)'
;MSSAKQINELMLKIRRINEEGGCDIPLERAYGVLLVTQGAGNLLLDGDPSRALDGRVFFFKDLDYLSFEGSLLNAYLVEFPELMMVAFLVHFVTHREKGLFHSNVISAYADLEPGEQQFLLNMITRLEDELERKTSPFIFKYILFVLLRHINRGVEKDAVMTPYQERLFTKLMILIAKHCRETRKTSFYAEQLELKDEELNDFSRQVFGKRFFYVLMEHLITEADLLLINTEMTVKEIAFDLGFGSPSKFSACYSEYKGCTPKEFRKTNGK
;
A
#
# COMPACT_ATOMS: atom_id res chain seq x y z
N MET A 1 12.75 7.28 -24.20
CA MET A 1 11.27 7.25 -24.08
C MET A 1 10.74 6.05 -23.29
N SER A 2 11.58 5.12 -22.82
CA SER A 2 11.20 3.87 -22.14
C SER A 2 10.97 4.01 -20.62
N SER A 3 11.75 4.81 -19.89
CA SER A 3 11.69 4.86 -18.42
C SER A 3 10.42 5.51 -17.84
N ALA A 4 9.88 6.54 -18.50
CA ALA A 4 8.65 7.19 -18.06
C ALA A 4 7.42 6.29 -18.22
N LYS A 5 7.41 5.42 -19.23
CA LYS A 5 6.31 4.48 -19.46
C LYS A 5 6.27 3.36 -18.43
N GLN A 6 7.44 2.92 -17.95
CA GLN A 6 7.54 1.88 -16.93
C GLN A 6 7.30 2.38 -15.50
N ILE A 7 7.65 3.64 -15.20
CA ILE A 7 7.26 4.26 -13.93
C ILE A 7 5.73 4.34 -13.87
N ASN A 8 5.06 4.63 -14.98
CA ASN A 8 3.59 4.64 -15.07
C ASN A 8 2.96 3.25 -14.86
N GLU A 9 3.62 2.17 -15.27
CA GLU A 9 3.13 0.79 -15.06
C GLU A 9 3.24 0.32 -13.62
N LEU A 10 4.12 0.93 -12.81
CA LEU A 10 4.31 0.65 -11.40
C LEU A 10 3.51 1.59 -10.48
N MET A 11 2.88 2.62 -11.02
CA MET A 11 2.14 3.61 -10.23
C MET A 11 0.69 3.20 -10.07
N LEU A 12 0.16 3.50 -8.88
CA LEU A 12 -1.26 3.43 -8.63
C LEU A 12 -1.98 4.49 -9.47
N LYS A 13 -3.25 4.25 -9.80
CA LYS A 13 -4.13 5.16 -10.52
C LYS A 13 -5.34 5.46 -9.66
N ILE A 14 -5.73 6.73 -9.62
CA ILE A 14 -6.95 7.17 -8.94
C ILE A 14 -7.88 7.78 -9.98
N ARG A 15 -9.14 7.34 -9.98
CA ARG A 15 -10.18 7.89 -10.82
C ARG A 15 -11.39 8.27 -9.98
N ARG A 16 -11.90 9.45 -10.17
CA ARG A 16 -13.21 9.83 -9.65
C ARG A 16 -14.27 9.39 -10.65
N ILE A 17 -15.28 8.70 -10.16
CA ILE A 17 -16.35 8.17 -10.95
C ILE A 17 -17.62 8.92 -10.57
N ASN A 18 -18.29 9.46 -11.58
CA ASN A 18 -19.56 10.16 -11.46
C ASN A 18 -20.39 9.81 -12.71
N GLU A 19 -21.09 8.68 -12.65
CA GLU A 19 -21.81 8.10 -13.78
C GLU A 19 -23.27 7.83 -13.41
N GLU A 20 -24.15 8.12 -14.35
CA GLU A 20 -25.59 7.83 -14.25
C GLU A 20 -26.02 6.89 -15.38
N GLY A 21 -26.95 5.98 -15.10
CA GLY A 21 -27.58 5.14 -16.09
C GLY A 21 -26.91 3.78 -16.33
N GLY A 22 -25.87 3.46 -15.56
CA GLY A 22 -25.14 2.19 -15.69
C GLY A 22 -24.04 2.24 -16.76
N CYS A 23 -22.89 1.68 -16.45
CA CYS A 23 -21.76 1.58 -17.36
C CYS A 23 -20.82 0.43 -16.96
N ASP A 24 -19.98 0.05 -17.91
CA ASP A 24 -18.82 -0.79 -17.65
C ASP A 24 -17.61 0.12 -17.45
N ILE A 25 -16.97 0.00 -16.30
CA ILE A 25 -15.77 0.75 -15.95
C ILE A 25 -14.57 -0.14 -16.24
N PRO A 26 -13.80 0.11 -17.30
CA PRO A 26 -12.62 -0.69 -17.60
C PRO A 26 -11.57 -0.51 -16.52
N LEU A 27 -10.92 -1.60 -16.13
CA LEU A 27 -9.85 -1.63 -15.15
C LEU A 27 -8.50 -1.73 -15.86
N GLU A 28 -7.51 -1.06 -15.30
CA GLU A 28 -6.17 -0.98 -15.90
C GLU A 28 -5.12 -1.71 -15.07
N ARG A 29 -5.49 -2.16 -13.86
CA ARG A 29 -4.58 -2.83 -12.92
C ARG A 29 -5.23 -4.09 -12.35
N ALA A 30 -4.38 -5.01 -11.90
CA ALA A 30 -4.80 -6.28 -11.34
C ALA A 30 -5.60 -6.16 -10.04
N TYR A 31 -5.43 -5.07 -9.29
CA TYR A 31 -6.09 -4.84 -8.01
C TYR A 31 -6.73 -3.48 -7.95
N GLY A 32 -7.87 -3.39 -7.27
CA GLY A 32 -8.52 -2.12 -7.06
C GLY A 32 -9.40 -2.06 -5.82
N VAL A 33 -9.64 -0.82 -5.41
CA VAL A 33 -10.55 -0.45 -4.35
C VAL A 33 -11.51 0.59 -4.90
N LEU A 34 -12.81 0.34 -4.80
CA LEU A 34 -13.87 1.30 -5.11
C LEU A 34 -14.53 1.75 -3.82
N LEU A 35 -14.36 3.00 -3.45
CA LEU A 35 -15.10 3.64 -2.37
C LEU A 35 -16.30 4.39 -2.95
N VAL A 36 -17.51 3.99 -2.58
CA VAL A 36 -18.75 4.66 -2.97
C VAL A 36 -19.15 5.60 -1.84
N THR A 37 -19.11 6.91 -2.10
CA THR A 37 -19.52 7.92 -1.14
C THR A 37 -20.95 8.38 -1.36
N GLN A 38 -21.45 8.21 -2.59
CA GLN A 38 -22.83 8.44 -2.95
C GLN A 38 -23.19 7.57 -4.16
N GLY A 39 -24.21 6.73 -4.04
CA GLY A 39 -24.62 5.88 -5.16
C GLY A 39 -25.90 5.11 -4.86
N ALA A 40 -26.59 4.74 -5.93
CA ALA A 40 -27.78 3.88 -5.86
C ALA A 40 -27.76 2.93 -7.05
N GLY A 41 -27.93 1.64 -6.81
CA GLY A 41 -27.94 0.62 -7.84
C GLY A 41 -27.13 -0.61 -7.46
N ASN A 42 -26.82 -1.44 -8.44
CA ASN A 42 -26.13 -2.70 -8.25
C ASN A 42 -24.77 -2.66 -8.92
N LEU A 43 -23.73 -3.00 -8.16
CA LEU A 43 -22.42 -3.30 -8.71
C LEU A 43 -22.37 -4.81 -8.94
N LEU A 44 -22.04 -5.23 -10.16
CA LEU A 44 -21.87 -6.64 -10.50
C LEU A 44 -20.40 -7.03 -10.29
N LEU A 45 -20.16 -7.86 -9.30
CA LEU A 45 -18.85 -8.45 -9.03
C LEU A 45 -19.01 -9.97 -9.22
N ASP A 46 -18.30 -10.55 -10.19
CA ASP A 46 -18.36 -11.98 -10.52
C ASP A 46 -19.77 -12.53 -10.76
N GLY A 47 -20.66 -11.72 -11.31
CA GLY A 47 -22.06 -12.07 -11.54
C GLY A 47 -22.97 -12.01 -10.33
N ASP A 48 -22.45 -11.67 -9.15
CA ASP A 48 -23.23 -11.40 -7.94
C ASP A 48 -23.55 -9.90 -7.85
N PRO A 49 -24.85 -9.51 -7.85
CA PRO A 49 -25.24 -8.11 -7.72
C PRO A 49 -25.00 -7.64 -6.29
N SER A 50 -23.97 -6.83 -6.09
CA SER A 50 -23.74 -6.11 -4.84
C SER A 50 -24.30 -4.71 -4.93
N ARG A 51 -25.22 -4.35 -4.04
CA ARG A 51 -25.79 -3.00 -4.01
C ARG A 51 -24.71 -1.99 -3.61
N ALA A 52 -24.47 -1.00 -4.46
CA ALA A 52 -23.63 0.13 -4.11
C ALA A 52 -24.41 1.06 -3.17
N LEU A 53 -23.93 1.19 -1.95
CA LEU A 53 -24.50 2.05 -0.91
C LEU A 53 -23.49 3.09 -0.48
N ASP A 54 -23.98 4.20 0.04
CA ASP A 54 -23.14 5.23 0.64
C ASP A 54 -22.27 4.62 1.75
N GLY A 55 -20.98 4.93 1.70
CA GLY A 55 -20.03 4.44 2.68
C GLY A 55 -19.56 3.00 2.47
N ARG A 56 -19.92 2.35 1.37
CA ARG A 56 -19.43 1.02 1.04
C ARG A 56 -18.11 1.10 0.29
N VAL A 57 -17.19 0.23 0.66
CA VAL A 57 -15.94 0.01 -0.05
C VAL A 57 -15.92 -1.40 -0.63
N PHE A 58 -15.51 -1.50 -1.88
CA PHE A 58 -15.32 -2.75 -2.60
C PHE A 58 -13.82 -2.96 -2.86
N PHE A 59 -13.36 -4.19 -2.67
CA PHE A 59 -12.06 -4.64 -3.10
C PHE A 59 -12.23 -5.69 -4.20
N PHE A 60 -11.40 -5.65 -5.21
CA PHE A 60 -11.40 -6.61 -6.31
C PHE A 60 -10.01 -6.87 -6.84
N LYS A 61 -9.85 -8.03 -7.50
CA LYS A 61 -8.62 -8.43 -8.17
C LYS A 61 -8.94 -9.17 -9.46
N ASP A 62 -8.02 -9.06 -10.41
CA ASP A 62 -8.04 -9.81 -11.67
C ASP A 62 -9.35 -9.68 -12.47
N LEU A 63 -9.98 -8.51 -12.40
CA LEU A 63 -11.14 -8.15 -13.21
C LEU A 63 -10.72 -7.25 -14.38
N ASP A 64 -11.36 -7.44 -15.54
CA ASP A 64 -11.16 -6.58 -16.70
C ASP A 64 -12.00 -5.29 -16.61
N TYR A 65 -13.16 -5.37 -15.98
CA TYR A 65 -14.08 -4.23 -15.79
C TYR A 65 -14.98 -4.43 -14.56
N LEU A 66 -15.51 -3.31 -14.07
CA LEU A 66 -16.61 -3.30 -13.11
C LEU A 66 -17.90 -2.97 -13.86
N SER A 67 -18.87 -3.84 -13.82
CA SER A 67 -20.19 -3.56 -14.38
C SER A 67 -21.12 -2.96 -13.33
N PHE A 68 -21.81 -1.91 -13.69
CA PHE A 68 -22.66 -1.17 -12.76
C PHE A 68 -24.00 -0.81 -13.38
N GLU A 69 -25.09 -1.01 -12.62
CA GLU A 69 -26.44 -0.62 -12.98
C GLU A 69 -26.98 0.42 -11.99
N GLY A 70 -27.36 1.61 -12.46
CA GLY A 70 -27.88 2.67 -11.62
C GLY A 70 -27.04 3.95 -11.65
N SER A 71 -26.80 4.58 -10.51
CA SER A 71 -26.00 5.80 -10.41
C SER A 71 -24.86 5.67 -9.40
N LEU A 72 -23.64 5.93 -9.85
CA LEU A 72 -22.45 6.11 -9.03
C LEU A 72 -22.12 7.60 -8.99
N LEU A 73 -22.65 8.29 -8.00
CA LEU A 73 -22.37 9.69 -7.75
C LEU A 73 -21.27 9.76 -6.69
N ASN A 74 -20.15 10.40 -6.99
CA ASN A 74 -19.00 10.51 -6.08
C ASN A 74 -18.44 9.16 -5.60
N ALA A 75 -17.93 8.35 -6.52
CA ALA A 75 -17.12 7.19 -6.19
C ALA A 75 -15.64 7.41 -6.53
N TYR A 76 -14.77 6.75 -5.80
CA TYR A 76 -13.32 6.82 -5.98
C TYR A 76 -12.79 5.43 -6.24
N LEU A 77 -12.18 5.25 -7.40
CA LEU A 77 -11.53 4.02 -7.82
C LEU A 77 -10.02 4.17 -7.69
N VAL A 78 -9.41 3.38 -6.82
CA VAL A 78 -7.97 3.31 -6.61
C VAL A 78 -7.48 1.98 -7.17
N GLU A 79 -6.71 2.02 -8.24
CA GLU A 79 -6.15 0.85 -8.92
C GLU A 79 -4.65 0.78 -8.68
N PHE A 80 -4.13 -0.42 -8.44
CA PHE A 80 -2.70 -0.62 -8.16
C PHE A 80 -2.19 -1.97 -8.67
N PRO A 81 -0.89 -2.06 -9.00
CA PRO A 81 -0.29 -3.28 -9.55
C PRO A 81 -0.09 -4.35 -8.47
N GLU A 82 0.03 -5.60 -8.92
CA GLU A 82 0.28 -6.76 -8.07
C GLU A 82 1.49 -6.60 -7.15
N LEU A 83 2.55 -5.96 -7.61
CA LEU A 83 3.74 -5.71 -6.80
C LEU A 83 3.43 -4.93 -5.51
N MET A 84 2.51 -3.97 -5.56
CA MET A 84 2.07 -3.23 -4.36
C MET A 84 1.25 -4.10 -3.42
N MET A 85 0.41 -4.99 -3.95
CA MET A 85 -0.34 -5.95 -3.15
C MET A 85 0.60 -6.95 -2.46
N VAL A 86 1.54 -7.54 -3.19
CA VAL A 86 2.54 -8.45 -2.63
C VAL A 86 3.33 -7.76 -1.52
N ALA A 87 3.78 -6.53 -1.75
CA ALA A 87 4.48 -5.75 -0.73
C ALA A 87 3.60 -5.48 0.51
N PHE A 88 2.30 -5.22 0.33
CA PHE A 88 1.36 -5.08 1.44
C PHE A 88 1.20 -6.39 2.22
N LEU A 89 0.97 -7.51 1.53
CA LEU A 89 0.78 -8.83 2.15
C LEU A 89 1.99 -9.28 2.95
N VAL A 90 3.20 -9.01 2.46
CA VAL A 90 4.45 -9.32 3.18
C VAL A 90 4.57 -8.53 4.48
N HIS A 91 4.10 -7.28 4.51
CA HIS A 91 4.27 -6.39 5.66
C HIS A 91 3.15 -6.47 6.70
N PHE A 92 1.92 -6.77 6.27
CA PHE A 92 0.74 -6.53 7.12
C PHE A 92 -0.11 -7.77 7.40
N VAL A 93 0.07 -8.86 6.69
CA VAL A 93 -0.79 -10.03 6.85
C VAL A 93 -0.10 -11.12 7.66
N THR A 94 -0.33 -11.12 8.95
CA THR A 94 0.10 -12.19 9.86
C THR A 94 -0.79 -13.42 9.77
N HIS A 95 -2.03 -13.27 9.28
CA HIS A 95 -3.01 -14.36 9.15
C HIS A 95 -3.58 -14.35 7.73
N ARG A 96 -2.95 -15.09 6.81
CA ARG A 96 -3.33 -15.21 5.40
C ARG A 96 -4.68 -15.89 5.14
N GLU A 97 -5.35 -16.35 6.18
CA GLU A 97 -6.55 -17.19 6.08
C GLU A 97 -7.86 -16.41 6.23
N LYS A 98 -7.82 -15.12 6.50
CA LYS A 98 -9.01 -14.28 6.74
C LYS A 98 -8.91 -12.91 6.07
N GLY A 99 -10.07 -12.33 5.76
CA GLY A 99 -10.19 -10.96 5.25
C GLY A 99 -10.13 -10.83 3.73
N LEU A 100 -9.99 -9.59 3.26
CA LEU A 100 -9.94 -9.19 1.84
C LEU A 100 -8.90 -9.93 1.01
N PHE A 101 -7.86 -10.45 1.64
CA PHE A 101 -6.68 -10.98 0.97
C PHE A 101 -6.62 -12.50 0.96
N HIS A 102 -7.73 -13.16 1.31
CA HIS A 102 -7.83 -14.61 1.16
C HIS A 102 -7.62 -14.98 -0.32
N SER A 103 -6.81 -15.99 -0.58
CA SER A 103 -6.42 -16.40 -1.94
C SER A 103 -7.60 -16.70 -2.87
N ASN A 104 -8.75 -17.07 -2.31
CA ASN A 104 -9.95 -17.44 -3.05
C ASN A 104 -10.97 -16.29 -3.18
N VAL A 105 -10.71 -15.10 -2.63
CA VAL A 105 -11.61 -13.97 -2.74
C VAL A 105 -11.22 -13.15 -3.96
N ILE A 106 -12.06 -13.16 -5.00
CA ILE A 106 -11.90 -12.33 -6.21
C ILE A 106 -12.42 -10.92 -5.93
N SER A 107 -13.50 -10.82 -5.14
CA SER A 107 -14.07 -9.56 -4.71
C SER A 107 -14.57 -9.65 -3.27
N ALA A 108 -14.55 -8.53 -2.58
CA ALA A 108 -15.11 -8.39 -1.23
C ALA A 108 -15.58 -6.95 -1.02
N TYR A 109 -16.48 -6.75 -0.07
CA TYR A 109 -16.90 -5.42 0.34
C TYR A 109 -17.00 -5.30 1.85
N ALA A 110 -16.95 -4.05 2.33
CA ALA A 110 -17.21 -3.68 3.70
C ALA A 110 -18.10 -2.44 3.76
N ASP A 111 -19.02 -2.42 4.68
CA ASP A 111 -19.77 -1.23 5.05
C ASP A 111 -18.94 -0.43 6.05
N LEU A 112 -18.81 0.86 5.81
CA LEU A 112 -17.98 1.75 6.60
C LEU A 112 -18.85 2.65 7.48
N GLU A 113 -18.45 2.81 8.73
CA GLU A 113 -19.02 3.86 9.59
C GLU A 113 -18.64 5.26 9.05
N PRO A 114 -19.46 6.30 9.31
CA PRO A 114 -19.21 7.64 8.78
C PRO A 114 -17.81 8.20 9.07
N GLY A 115 -17.25 7.89 10.23
CA GLY A 115 -15.88 8.29 10.60
C GLY A 115 -14.79 7.58 9.78
N GLU A 116 -15.02 6.31 9.46
CA GLU A 116 -14.13 5.49 8.63
C GLU A 116 -14.17 5.94 7.18
N GLN A 117 -15.37 6.24 6.68
CA GLN A 117 -15.57 6.79 5.35
C GLN A 117 -14.77 8.10 5.17
N GLN A 118 -14.91 9.04 6.11
CA GLN A 118 -14.17 10.29 6.06
C GLN A 118 -12.65 10.09 6.14
N PHE A 119 -12.21 9.13 6.94
CA PHE A 119 -10.79 8.78 7.02
C PHE A 119 -10.27 8.28 5.67
N LEU A 120 -10.98 7.35 5.01
CA LEU A 120 -10.59 6.82 3.69
C LEU A 120 -10.59 7.92 2.62
N LEU A 121 -11.58 8.80 2.62
CA LEU A 121 -11.61 9.95 1.72
C LEU A 121 -10.39 10.85 1.89
N ASN A 122 -10.03 11.16 3.13
CA ASN A 122 -8.84 11.96 3.43
C ASN A 122 -7.55 11.26 2.93
N MET A 123 -7.49 9.94 3.05
CA MET A 123 -6.35 9.16 2.56
C MET A 123 -6.28 9.16 1.02
N ILE A 124 -7.41 9.00 0.33
CA ILE A 124 -7.48 9.03 -1.13
C ILE A 124 -7.09 10.43 -1.65
N THR A 125 -7.64 11.49 -1.06
CA THR A 125 -7.29 12.87 -1.43
C THR A 125 -5.79 13.13 -1.24
N ARG A 126 -5.23 12.63 -0.15
CA ARG A 126 -3.78 12.74 0.08
C ARG A 126 -2.95 11.95 -0.92
N LEU A 127 -3.43 10.77 -1.35
CA LEU A 127 -2.81 10.01 -2.43
C LEU A 127 -2.84 10.80 -3.75
N GLU A 128 -3.97 11.45 -4.10
CA GLU A 128 -4.10 12.30 -5.27
C GLU A 128 -3.08 13.44 -5.24
N ASP A 129 -3.02 14.18 -4.13
CA ASP A 129 -2.07 15.30 -3.93
C ASP A 129 -0.61 14.86 -4.12
N GLU A 130 -0.24 13.72 -3.57
CA GLU A 130 1.12 13.20 -3.66
C GLU A 130 1.46 12.71 -5.08
N LEU A 131 0.49 12.13 -5.79
CA LEU A 131 0.64 11.75 -7.20
C LEU A 131 0.89 12.97 -8.08
N GLU A 132 0.14 14.06 -7.88
CA GLU A 132 0.31 15.31 -8.63
C GLU A 132 1.67 15.97 -8.36
N ARG A 133 2.11 15.96 -7.10
CA ARG A 133 3.41 16.55 -6.70
C ARG A 133 4.61 15.73 -7.15
N LYS A 134 4.40 14.52 -7.69
CA LYS A 134 5.47 13.57 -8.06
C LYS A 134 6.49 13.35 -6.93
N THR A 135 6.00 13.36 -5.69
CA THR A 135 6.82 13.05 -4.53
C THR A 135 7.27 11.59 -4.56
N SER A 136 8.03 11.17 -3.57
CA SER A 136 8.61 9.83 -3.53
C SER A 136 7.55 8.74 -3.73
N PRO A 137 7.75 7.76 -4.65
CA PRO A 137 6.86 6.61 -4.83
C PRO A 137 6.54 5.86 -3.54
N PHE A 138 7.37 6.02 -2.52
CA PHE A 138 7.22 5.38 -1.21
C PHE A 138 6.09 5.97 -0.38
N ILE A 139 5.82 7.26 -0.48
CA ILE A 139 4.71 7.90 0.23
C ILE A 139 3.38 7.30 -0.24
N PHE A 140 3.21 7.09 -1.55
CA PHE A 140 2.02 6.42 -2.11
C PHE A 140 1.81 5.02 -1.55
N LYS A 141 2.88 4.23 -1.52
CA LYS A 141 2.84 2.87 -0.99
C LYS A 141 2.29 2.85 0.44
N TYR A 142 2.75 3.75 1.30
CA TYR A 142 2.32 3.77 2.69
C TYR A 142 0.90 4.27 2.87
N ILE A 143 0.49 5.29 2.13
CA ILE A 143 -0.89 5.77 2.19
C ILE A 143 -1.84 4.67 1.69
N LEU A 144 -1.49 4.00 0.57
CA LEU A 144 -2.23 2.84 0.08
C LEU A 144 -2.28 1.72 1.13
N PHE A 145 -1.19 1.46 1.83
CA PHE A 145 -1.14 0.43 2.87
C PHE A 145 -2.04 0.76 4.06
N VAL A 146 -2.08 2.02 4.50
CA VAL A 146 -3.03 2.48 5.53
C VAL A 146 -4.46 2.26 5.07
N LEU A 147 -4.76 2.63 3.84
CA LEU A 147 -6.08 2.47 3.22
C LEU A 147 -6.48 0.99 3.16
N LEU A 148 -5.65 0.12 2.61
CA LEU A 148 -5.92 -1.31 2.50
C LEU A 148 -6.08 -1.98 3.87
N ARG A 149 -5.25 -1.62 4.83
CA ARG A 149 -5.36 -2.13 6.19
C ARG A 149 -6.68 -1.71 6.84
N HIS A 150 -7.08 -0.47 6.65
CA HIS A 150 -8.34 0.03 7.20
C HIS A 150 -9.54 -0.71 6.61
N ILE A 151 -9.55 -0.92 5.29
CA ILE A 151 -10.58 -1.69 4.60
C ILE A 151 -10.60 -3.16 5.09
N ASN A 152 -9.44 -3.80 5.19
CA ASN A 152 -9.35 -5.18 5.66
C ASN A 152 -9.93 -5.36 7.07
N ARG A 153 -9.81 -4.36 7.94
CA ARG A 153 -10.42 -4.35 9.28
C ARG A 153 -11.95 -4.39 9.24
N GLY A 154 -12.56 -3.64 8.31
CA GLY A 154 -14.01 -3.66 8.11
C GLY A 154 -14.53 -5.06 7.76
N VAL A 155 -13.71 -5.88 7.11
CA VAL A 155 -14.03 -7.27 6.75
C VAL A 155 -13.71 -8.27 7.87
N GLU A 156 -12.61 -8.08 8.60
CA GLU A 156 -12.16 -9.04 9.63
C GLU A 156 -12.85 -8.90 11.00
N LYS A 157 -13.51 -7.81 11.29
CA LYS A 157 -14.21 -7.46 12.56
C LYS A 157 -13.41 -7.62 13.88
N ASP A 158 -12.20 -8.17 13.86
CA ASP A 158 -11.50 -8.67 15.05
C ASP A 158 -10.27 -7.90 15.53
N ALA A 159 -9.77 -6.88 14.85
CA ALA A 159 -8.57 -6.16 15.31
C ALA A 159 -8.62 -4.66 15.02
N VAL A 160 -9.39 -3.96 15.82
CA VAL A 160 -9.53 -2.50 15.70
C VAL A 160 -8.29 -1.79 16.26
N MET A 161 -7.49 -1.13 15.38
CA MET A 161 -6.56 -0.12 15.86
C MET A 161 -7.37 1.05 16.43
N THR A 162 -6.97 1.54 17.57
CA THR A 162 -7.58 2.76 18.13
C THR A 162 -7.23 3.97 17.23
N PRO A 163 -8.01 5.05 17.24
CA PRO A 163 -7.69 6.28 16.49
C PRO A 163 -6.30 6.84 16.84
N TYR A 164 -5.81 6.59 18.05
CA TYR A 164 -4.44 6.93 18.46
C TYR A 164 -3.41 6.08 17.70
N GLN A 165 -3.61 4.77 17.67
CA GLN A 165 -2.72 3.85 16.95
C GLN A 165 -2.67 4.12 15.44
N GLU A 166 -3.79 4.52 14.84
CA GLU A 166 -3.82 4.92 13.42
C GLU A 166 -3.02 6.18 13.14
N ARG A 167 -3.15 7.20 14.00
CA ARG A 167 -2.32 8.41 13.90
C ARG A 167 -0.84 8.09 14.10
N LEU A 168 -0.53 7.24 15.08
CA LEU A 168 0.84 6.80 15.36
C LEU A 168 1.44 6.04 14.16
N PHE A 169 0.66 5.12 13.59
CA PHE A 169 1.04 4.37 12.39
C PHE A 169 1.35 5.31 11.22
N THR A 170 0.47 6.26 10.94
CA THR A 170 0.64 7.23 9.84
C THR A 170 1.90 8.08 10.04
N LYS A 171 2.10 8.61 11.26
CA LYS A 171 3.32 9.37 11.60
C LYS A 171 4.58 8.51 11.43
N LEU A 172 4.56 7.28 11.93
CA LEU A 172 5.69 6.36 11.82
C LEU A 172 6.05 6.09 10.34
N MET A 173 5.06 5.82 9.49
CA MET A 173 5.30 5.58 8.07
C MET A 173 5.93 6.79 7.36
N ILE A 174 5.47 7.99 7.67
CA ILE A 174 6.05 9.24 7.14
C ILE A 174 7.50 9.40 7.62
N LEU A 175 7.78 9.13 8.89
CA LEU A 175 9.14 9.21 9.44
C LEU A 175 10.08 8.19 8.80
N ILE A 176 9.62 6.95 8.59
CA ILE A 176 10.38 5.93 7.89
C ILE A 176 10.73 6.41 6.47
N ALA A 177 9.73 6.80 5.69
CA ALA A 177 9.93 7.26 4.32
C ALA A 177 10.90 8.44 4.22
N LYS A 178 10.90 9.32 5.21
CA LYS A 178 11.76 10.52 5.23
C LYS A 178 13.19 10.24 5.71
N HIS A 179 13.38 9.35 6.68
CA HIS A 179 14.64 9.23 7.41
C HIS A 179 15.31 7.86 7.34
N CYS A 180 14.72 6.86 6.67
CA CYS A 180 15.27 5.50 6.63
C CYS A 180 16.68 5.41 6.04
N ARG A 181 17.01 6.32 5.12
CA ARG A 181 18.34 6.41 4.50
C ARG A 181 19.38 7.09 5.39
N GLU A 182 18.93 7.93 6.34
CA GLU A 182 19.77 8.74 7.21
C GLU A 182 20.11 8.01 8.51
N THR A 183 19.12 7.36 9.11
CA THR A 183 19.28 6.70 10.42
C THR A 183 18.46 5.41 10.54
N ARG A 184 19.03 4.43 11.23
CA ARG A 184 18.39 3.15 11.57
C ARG A 184 18.21 2.97 13.07
N LYS A 185 18.43 4.03 13.86
CA LYS A 185 18.31 3.98 15.32
C LYS A 185 16.83 4.03 15.72
N THR A 186 16.35 3.00 16.40
CA THR A 186 14.97 2.95 16.93
C THR A 186 14.69 4.16 17.79
N SER A 187 15.64 4.60 18.63
CA SER A 187 15.51 5.74 19.50
C SER A 187 15.18 7.05 18.77
N PHE A 188 15.73 7.27 17.58
CA PHE A 188 15.41 8.44 16.76
C PHE A 188 13.91 8.48 16.42
N TYR A 189 13.34 7.36 15.95
CA TYR A 189 11.92 7.29 15.59
C TYR A 189 11.01 7.33 16.79
N ALA A 190 11.40 6.69 17.89
CA ALA A 190 10.67 6.73 19.15
C ALA A 190 10.56 8.16 19.68
N GLU A 191 11.68 8.90 19.71
CA GLU A 191 11.72 10.32 20.13
C GLU A 191 10.81 11.21 19.26
N GLN A 192 10.84 11.04 17.92
CA GLN A 192 9.97 11.79 17.01
C GLN A 192 8.47 11.49 17.19
N LEU A 193 8.15 10.35 17.78
CA LEU A 193 6.78 9.91 18.07
C LEU A 193 6.39 10.15 19.55
N GLU A 194 7.29 10.75 20.33
CA GLU A 194 7.10 10.98 21.79
C GLU A 194 6.89 9.65 22.55
N LEU A 195 7.61 8.59 22.13
CA LEU A 195 7.57 7.25 22.70
C LEU A 195 8.95 6.85 23.25
N LYS A 196 8.96 5.84 24.13
CA LYS A 196 10.17 5.09 24.45
C LYS A 196 10.45 4.04 23.39
N ASP A 197 11.72 3.61 23.28
CA ASP A 197 12.13 2.56 22.32
C ASP A 197 11.31 1.27 22.48
N GLU A 198 10.98 0.88 23.70
CA GLU A 198 10.22 -0.34 23.95
C GLU A 198 8.74 -0.18 23.56
N GLU A 199 8.14 0.99 23.79
CA GLU A 199 6.78 1.31 23.37
C GLU A 199 6.65 1.29 21.84
N LEU A 200 7.64 1.82 21.12
CA LEU A 200 7.69 1.73 19.66
C LEU A 200 7.83 0.29 19.19
N ASN A 201 8.67 -0.51 19.85
CA ASN A 201 8.83 -1.92 19.52
C ASN A 201 7.56 -2.73 19.81
N ASP A 202 6.85 -2.45 20.91
CA ASP A 202 5.58 -3.12 21.24
C ASP A 202 4.49 -2.74 20.24
N PHE A 203 4.38 -1.48 19.91
CA PHE A 203 3.50 -1.01 18.83
C PHE A 203 3.83 -1.70 17.50
N SER A 204 5.12 -1.79 17.16
CA SER A 204 5.57 -2.47 15.95
C SER A 204 5.22 -3.96 15.94
N ARG A 205 5.38 -4.67 17.07
CA ARG A 205 4.96 -6.08 17.18
C ARG A 205 3.45 -6.25 17.02
N GLN A 206 2.64 -5.36 17.60
CA GLN A 206 1.19 -5.40 17.47
C GLN A 206 0.73 -5.17 16.04
N VAL A 207 1.38 -4.23 15.32
CA VAL A 207 0.96 -3.79 13.98
C VAL A 207 1.58 -4.64 12.89
N PHE A 208 2.87 -4.97 13.00
CA PHE A 208 3.67 -5.62 11.94
C PHE A 208 4.11 -7.05 12.29
N GLY A 209 3.81 -7.53 13.51
CA GLY A 209 4.25 -8.85 13.99
C GLY A 209 5.75 -8.94 14.32
N LYS A 210 6.50 -7.83 14.28
CA LYS A 210 7.96 -7.81 14.45
C LYS A 210 8.44 -6.51 15.09
N ARG A 211 9.69 -6.51 15.59
CA ARG A 211 10.32 -5.31 16.14
C ARG A 211 10.55 -4.28 15.05
N PHE A 212 10.52 -3.00 15.42
CA PHE A 212 10.62 -1.87 14.50
C PHE A 212 11.84 -1.89 13.58
N PHE A 213 13.01 -2.29 14.09
CA PHE A 213 14.22 -2.40 13.27
C PHE A 213 14.02 -3.28 12.03
N TYR A 214 13.32 -4.42 12.16
CA TYR A 214 13.05 -5.31 11.02
C TYR A 214 12.08 -4.69 10.02
N VAL A 215 11.08 -3.93 10.49
CA VAL A 215 10.17 -3.18 9.62
C VAL A 215 10.95 -2.16 8.79
N LEU A 216 11.86 -1.43 9.43
CA LEU A 216 12.71 -0.44 8.76
C LEU A 216 13.64 -1.08 7.74
N MET A 217 14.25 -2.22 8.08
CA MET A 217 15.13 -2.93 7.16
C MET A 217 14.39 -3.50 5.95
N GLU A 218 13.23 -4.09 6.14
CA GLU A 218 12.38 -4.55 5.02
C GLU A 218 11.97 -3.39 4.10
N HIS A 219 11.70 -2.23 4.68
CA HIS A 219 11.45 -1.03 3.88
C HIS A 219 12.66 -0.68 2.99
N LEU A 220 13.87 -0.63 3.56
CA LEU A 220 15.09 -0.35 2.80
C LEU A 220 15.38 -1.39 1.72
N ILE A 221 15.11 -2.67 1.99
CA ILE A 221 15.26 -3.74 0.99
C ILE A 221 14.24 -3.59 -0.14
N THR A 222 13.00 -3.19 0.16
CA THR A 222 12.00 -2.88 -0.88
C THR A 222 12.43 -1.68 -1.73
N GLU A 223 13.01 -0.64 -1.12
CA GLU A 223 13.60 0.48 -1.88
C GLU A 223 14.74 0.01 -2.79
N ALA A 224 15.59 -0.88 -2.26
CA ALA A 224 16.67 -1.46 -3.06
C ALA A 224 16.14 -2.21 -4.29
N ASP A 225 15.07 -3.01 -4.14
CA ASP A 225 14.43 -3.70 -5.27
C ASP A 225 14.04 -2.71 -6.37
N LEU A 226 13.38 -1.63 -5.99
CA LEU A 226 12.92 -0.59 -6.94
C LEU A 226 14.10 0.10 -7.63
N LEU A 227 15.17 0.41 -6.91
CA LEU A 227 16.37 0.99 -7.50
C LEU A 227 17.09 0.00 -8.42
N LEU A 228 17.15 -1.28 -8.04
CA LEU A 228 17.75 -2.33 -8.86
C LEU A 228 16.99 -2.57 -10.17
N ILE A 229 15.67 -2.47 -10.16
CA ILE A 229 14.82 -2.69 -11.35
C ILE A 229 14.77 -1.45 -12.23
N ASN A 230 14.61 -0.26 -11.64
CA ASN A 230 14.19 0.93 -12.37
C ASN A 230 15.34 1.90 -12.69
N THR A 231 16.57 1.63 -12.24
CA THR A 231 17.70 2.53 -12.45
C THR A 231 18.94 1.80 -12.95
N GLU A 232 19.82 2.55 -13.64
CA GLU A 232 21.14 2.09 -14.04
C GLU A 232 22.20 2.22 -12.92
N MET A 233 21.78 2.62 -11.71
CA MET A 233 22.71 2.76 -10.57
C MET A 233 23.41 1.43 -10.29
N THR A 234 24.71 1.49 -10.08
CA THR A 234 25.48 0.31 -9.65
C THR A 234 25.05 -0.14 -8.26
N VAL A 235 25.28 -1.38 -7.92
CA VAL A 235 25.03 -1.92 -6.56
C VAL A 235 25.77 -1.10 -5.48
N LYS A 236 26.93 -0.54 -5.84
CA LYS A 236 27.71 0.34 -4.96
C LYS A 236 27.00 1.68 -4.72
N GLU A 237 26.50 2.30 -5.77
CA GLU A 237 25.72 3.56 -5.66
C GLU A 237 24.43 3.38 -4.87
N ILE A 238 23.69 2.30 -5.14
CA ILE A 238 22.47 1.96 -4.38
C ILE A 238 22.79 1.77 -2.88
N ALA A 239 23.89 1.07 -2.57
CA ALA A 239 24.30 0.86 -1.18
C ALA A 239 24.50 2.19 -0.44
N PHE A 240 25.19 3.14 -1.06
CA PHE A 240 25.44 4.45 -0.45
C PHE A 240 24.19 5.34 -0.43
N ASP A 241 23.37 5.32 -1.49
CA ASP A 241 22.11 6.05 -1.56
C ASP A 241 21.13 5.62 -0.46
N LEU A 242 21.09 4.31 -0.17
CA LEU A 242 20.30 3.76 0.92
C LEU A 242 20.96 3.90 2.31
N GLY A 243 22.05 4.64 2.42
CA GLY A 243 22.74 4.92 3.68
C GLY A 243 23.49 3.72 4.28
N PHE A 244 23.88 2.72 3.47
CA PHE A 244 24.78 1.66 3.95
C PHE A 244 26.22 2.14 3.94
N GLY A 245 26.93 1.86 5.03
CA GLY A 245 28.34 2.27 5.17
C GLY A 245 29.31 1.57 4.21
N SER A 246 28.89 0.48 3.55
CA SER A 246 29.66 -0.17 2.50
C SER A 246 28.76 -1.06 1.62
N PRO A 247 29.16 -1.29 0.34
CA PRO A 247 28.46 -2.21 -0.56
C PRO A 247 28.39 -3.65 -0.05
N SER A 248 29.41 -4.08 0.68
CA SER A 248 29.45 -5.43 1.26
C SER A 248 28.39 -5.62 2.35
N LYS A 249 28.23 -4.62 3.24
CA LYS A 249 27.17 -4.63 4.26
C LYS A 249 25.78 -4.62 3.63
N PHE A 250 25.59 -3.82 2.58
CA PHE A 250 24.35 -3.82 1.82
C PHE A 250 24.05 -5.18 1.20
N SER A 251 25.02 -5.75 0.45
CA SER A 251 24.83 -7.02 -0.25
C SER A 251 24.56 -8.18 0.72
N ALA A 252 25.24 -8.22 1.86
CA ALA A 252 24.99 -9.23 2.90
C ALA A 252 23.58 -9.11 3.47
N CYS A 253 23.17 -7.90 3.87
CA CYS A 253 21.85 -7.63 4.38
C CYS A 253 20.76 -7.94 3.33
N TYR A 254 20.95 -7.51 2.10
CA TYR A 254 20.02 -7.79 1.01
C TYR A 254 19.84 -9.29 0.79
N SER A 255 20.95 -10.05 0.76
CA SER A 255 20.89 -11.50 0.58
C SER A 255 20.23 -12.23 1.75
N GLU A 256 20.38 -11.73 2.97
CA GLU A 256 19.69 -12.28 4.15
C GLU A 256 18.17 -12.15 4.00
N TYR A 257 17.67 -11.00 3.49
CA TYR A 257 16.24 -10.75 3.33
C TYR A 257 15.62 -11.37 2.08
N LYS A 258 16.37 -11.45 0.98
CA LYS A 258 15.84 -11.85 -0.34
C LYS A 258 16.27 -13.26 -0.79
N GLY A 259 17.25 -13.88 -0.10
CA GLY A 259 17.78 -15.18 -0.48
C GLY A 259 18.66 -15.17 -1.75
N CYS A 260 18.91 -14.01 -2.35
CA CYS A 260 19.76 -13.83 -3.52
C CYS A 260 20.54 -12.51 -3.44
N THR A 261 21.63 -12.40 -4.19
CA THR A 261 22.41 -11.16 -4.21
C THR A 261 21.70 -10.05 -5.01
N PRO A 262 22.03 -8.75 -4.73
CA PRO A 262 21.49 -7.64 -5.53
C PRO A 262 21.76 -7.76 -7.03
N LYS A 263 22.91 -8.32 -7.41
CA LYS A 263 23.28 -8.55 -8.81
C LYS A 263 22.41 -9.63 -9.46
N GLU A 264 22.19 -10.75 -8.77
CA GLU A 264 21.31 -11.82 -9.23
C GLU A 264 19.89 -11.33 -9.38
N PHE A 265 19.38 -10.61 -8.38
CA PHE A 265 18.06 -10.01 -8.43
C PHE A 265 17.87 -9.09 -9.64
N ARG A 266 18.85 -8.20 -9.89
CA ARG A 266 18.82 -7.32 -11.07
C ARG A 266 18.85 -8.12 -12.37
N LYS A 267 19.69 -9.17 -12.46
CA LYS A 267 19.76 -10.00 -13.67
C LYS A 267 18.45 -10.71 -13.99
N THR A 268 17.68 -11.07 -12.95
CA THR A 268 16.40 -11.78 -13.12
C THR A 268 15.23 -10.83 -13.36
N ASN A 269 15.22 -9.66 -12.73
CA ASN A 269 14.07 -8.75 -12.68
C ASN A 269 14.36 -7.36 -13.27
N GLY A 270 15.62 -7.02 -13.53
CA GLY A 270 16.05 -5.80 -14.20
C GLY A 270 15.96 -5.94 -15.72
N LYS A 271 16.07 -4.78 -16.40
CA LYS A 271 16.15 -4.72 -17.87
C LYS A 271 17.51 -5.12 -18.37
#